data_65dcf436eb939a776e4da040c18e576a
#
_entry.id   65dcf436eb939a776e4da040c18e576a
#
_cell.length_a   1.000
_cell.length_b   1.000
_cell.length_c   1.000
_cell.angle_alpha   90.00
_cell.angle_beta   90.00
_cell.angle_gamma   90.00
#
_symmetry.space_group_name_H-M   'P 1'
#
loop_
_entity.id
_entity.type
_entity.pdbx_description
1 polymer ?
#
loop_
_entity_poly.entity_id
_entity_poly.type
_entity_poly.pdbx_seq_one_letter_code
_entity_poly.pdbx_strand_id
1 'polypeptide(L)'
;DQLNVLEMAGGELWRLTLDTWGIAAVGLIAAAVAVFRRGGRRDLRIMAALTVLVTLAIVYVAPAALPAGQQPAWASGRYPDAMSVTFFIVGIVVLLRVRGWRLVGYAAAAMTLGAGTAVVVVHYAGARQYVSGFGAFNWADPAVLTQGWNYLSVPEATVVGLSLLAFWVLAALALRWLSGPSFARWRAALLVPIAAMNLFALVQMTTHISRASTPAQRANSLALVTAAGLRPGDRVAVDEGLWADWASWIPQSFEVWWTQLDFFSADGAPVPAGTTVVEVPWPAGKPASATWAKAPAGWHVVAQNRVYNWVEWRAPASH
;
A
#
# COMPACT_ATOMS: atom_id res chain seq x y z
N ASP A 1 6.44 3.51 21.81
CA ASP A 1 5.31 3.80 22.71
C ASP A 1 4.07 3.07 22.20
N GLN A 2 3.39 2.28 23.07
CA GLN A 2 2.23 1.47 22.67
C GLN A 2 1.04 2.32 22.20
N LEU A 3 0.90 3.55 22.72
CA LEU A 3 -0.17 4.45 22.28
C LEU A 3 -0.01 4.81 20.81
N ASN A 4 1.18 5.15 20.39
CA ASN A 4 1.47 5.43 18.97
C ASN A 4 1.16 4.24 18.06
N VAL A 5 1.48 3.02 18.51
CA VAL A 5 1.14 1.79 17.74
C VAL A 5 -0.36 1.63 17.59
N LEU A 6 -1.14 1.88 18.64
CA LEU A 6 -2.61 1.80 18.58
C LEU A 6 -3.22 2.90 17.69
N GLU A 7 -2.66 4.10 17.71
CA GLU A 7 -3.08 5.19 16.85
C GLU A 7 -2.81 4.89 15.38
N MET A 8 -1.63 4.35 15.08
CA MET A 8 -1.27 3.88 13.74
C MET A 8 -2.13 2.68 13.31
N ALA A 9 -2.43 1.74 14.22
CA ALA A 9 -3.37 0.65 13.96
C ALA A 9 -4.78 1.17 13.61
N GLY A 10 -5.20 2.28 14.23
CA GLY A 10 -6.42 3.00 13.84
C GLY A 10 -6.37 3.47 12.38
N GLY A 11 -5.22 3.96 11.93
CA GLY A 11 -5.00 4.35 10.53
C GLY A 11 -5.05 3.19 9.55
N GLU A 12 -4.47 2.05 9.90
CA GLU A 12 -4.55 0.83 9.09
C GLU A 12 -6.00 0.34 8.96
N LEU A 13 -6.78 0.38 10.05
CA LEU A 13 -8.20 0.05 10.02
C LEU A 13 -9.01 1.07 9.22
N TRP A 14 -8.71 2.36 9.35
CA TRP A 14 -9.35 3.41 8.56
C TRP A 14 -9.16 3.13 7.06
N ARG A 15 -7.94 2.82 6.64
CA ARG A 15 -7.65 2.50 5.27
C ARG A 15 -8.42 1.26 4.81
N LEU A 16 -8.33 0.14 5.52
CA LEU A 16 -9.08 -1.08 5.22
C LEU A 16 -10.59 -0.82 5.06
N THR A 17 -11.14 0.12 5.83
CA THR A 17 -12.57 0.46 5.72
C THR A 17 -12.91 1.26 4.47
N LEU A 18 -11.99 2.07 3.94
CA LEU A 18 -12.26 2.99 2.83
C LEU A 18 -11.80 2.49 1.45
N ASP A 19 -10.69 1.75 1.38
CA ASP A 19 -10.05 1.32 0.12
C ASP A 19 -11.00 0.60 -0.85
N THR A 20 -12.06 0.01 -0.33
CA THR A 20 -13.06 -0.73 -1.10
C THR A 20 -14.43 -0.05 -1.06
N TRP A 21 -14.46 1.29 -1.07
CA TRP A 21 -15.71 2.08 -1.05
C TRP A 21 -16.59 1.77 0.17
N GLY A 22 -15.97 1.41 1.30
CA GLY A 22 -16.63 1.00 2.53
C GLY A 22 -17.17 -0.44 2.54
N ILE A 23 -17.12 -1.17 1.43
CA ILE A 23 -17.70 -2.52 1.32
C ILE A 23 -16.92 -3.53 2.17
N ALA A 24 -15.58 -3.43 2.24
CA ALA A 24 -14.79 -4.31 3.11
C ALA A 24 -15.11 -4.10 4.59
N ALA A 25 -15.43 -2.87 5.01
CA ALA A 25 -15.87 -2.63 6.39
C ALA A 25 -17.14 -3.42 6.74
N VAL A 26 -18.12 -3.48 5.82
CA VAL A 26 -19.31 -4.32 5.99
C VAL A 26 -18.94 -5.79 6.12
N GLY A 27 -17.98 -6.26 5.33
CA GLY A 27 -17.45 -7.63 5.39
C GLY A 27 -16.73 -7.93 6.70
N LEU A 28 -15.91 -7.02 7.19
CA LEU A 28 -15.23 -7.13 8.49
C LEU A 28 -16.24 -7.22 9.64
N ILE A 29 -17.23 -6.32 9.66
CA ILE A 29 -18.31 -6.35 10.68
C ILE A 29 -19.10 -7.67 10.59
N ALA A 30 -19.42 -8.13 9.38
CA ALA A 30 -20.14 -9.39 9.20
C ALA A 30 -19.30 -10.60 9.68
N ALA A 31 -18.01 -10.62 9.42
CA ALA A 31 -17.09 -11.64 9.92
C ALA A 31 -17.03 -11.60 11.46
N ALA A 32 -16.86 -10.42 12.05
CA ALA A 32 -16.84 -10.26 13.50
C ALA A 32 -18.15 -10.75 14.15
N VAL A 33 -19.30 -10.38 13.59
CA VAL A 33 -20.61 -10.87 14.05
C VAL A 33 -20.74 -12.38 13.90
N ALA A 34 -20.20 -12.96 12.83
CA ALA A 34 -20.25 -14.41 12.61
C ALA A 34 -19.49 -15.19 13.70
N VAL A 35 -18.39 -14.65 14.26
CA VAL A 35 -17.64 -15.25 15.37
C VAL A 35 -18.54 -15.50 16.59
N PHE A 36 -19.37 -14.52 16.93
CA PHE A 36 -20.22 -14.54 18.14
C PHE A 36 -21.60 -15.15 17.92
N ARG A 37 -21.97 -15.44 16.68
CA ARG A 37 -23.30 -15.95 16.35
C ARG A 37 -23.50 -17.37 16.85
N ARG A 38 -24.35 -17.56 17.88
CA ARG A 38 -24.76 -18.87 18.36
C ARG A 38 -25.65 -19.58 17.32
N GLY A 39 -25.38 -20.87 17.04
CA GLY A 39 -26.15 -21.67 16.07
C GLY A 39 -25.66 -21.60 14.62
N GLY A 40 -24.59 -20.87 14.32
CA GLY A 40 -23.90 -20.95 13.01
C GLY A 40 -23.07 -22.22 12.85
N ARG A 41 -22.72 -22.54 11.60
CA ARG A 41 -21.77 -23.64 11.30
C ARG A 41 -20.43 -23.37 12.00
N ARG A 42 -19.92 -24.38 12.69
CA ARG A 42 -18.69 -24.27 13.50
C ARG A 42 -17.47 -23.89 12.65
N ASP A 43 -17.34 -24.50 11.47
CA ASP A 43 -16.28 -24.23 10.51
C ASP A 43 -16.26 -22.75 10.06
N LEU A 44 -17.41 -22.19 9.71
CA LEU A 44 -17.51 -20.77 9.32
C LEU A 44 -17.17 -19.83 10.49
N ARG A 45 -17.52 -20.18 11.72
CA ARG A 45 -17.14 -19.38 12.89
C ARG A 45 -15.65 -19.39 13.14
N ILE A 46 -15.01 -20.57 13.00
CA ILE A 46 -13.56 -20.71 13.13
C ILE A 46 -12.85 -19.92 12.05
N MET A 47 -13.27 -20.05 10.80
CA MET A 47 -12.70 -19.27 9.69
C MET A 47 -12.85 -17.75 9.90
N ALA A 48 -14.05 -17.31 10.29
CA ALA A 48 -14.28 -15.90 10.60
C ALA A 48 -13.38 -15.41 11.76
N ALA A 49 -13.27 -16.20 12.83
CA ALA A 49 -12.41 -15.88 13.97
C ALA A 49 -10.94 -15.78 13.56
N LEU A 50 -10.43 -16.75 12.80
CA LEU A 50 -9.05 -16.73 12.29
C LEU A 50 -8.81 -15.51 11.39
N THR A 51 -9.71 -15.23 10.45
CA THR A 51 -9.57 -14.08 9.54
C THR A 51 -9.55 -12.76 10.32
N VAL A 52 -10.46 -12.57 11.27
CA VAL A 52 -10.50 -11.35 12.10
C VAL A 52 -9.25 -11.25 12.96
N LEU A 53 -8.83 -12.34 13.65
CA LEU A 53 -7.65 -12.34 14.51
C LEU A 53 -6.37 -12.05 13.71
N VAL A 54 -6.20 -12.68 12.55
CA VAL A 54 -5.04 -12.41 11.66
C VAL A 54 -5.05 -10.96 11.22
N THR A 55 -6.20 -10.41 10.86
CA THR A 55 -6.28 -9.00 10.48
C THR A 55 -5.91 -8.06 11.62
N LEU A 56 -6.44 -8.29 12.82
CA LEU A 56 -6.10 -7.50 14.00
C LEU A 56 -4.61 -7.63 14.36
N ALA A 57 -4.05 -8.84 14.23
CA ALA A 57 -2.62 -9.05 14.42
C ALA A 57 -1.78 -8.27 13.40
N ILE A 58 -2.13 -8.30 12.12
CA ILE A 58 -1.45 -7.53 11.08
C ILE A 58 -1.55 -6.03 11.35
N VAL A 59 -2.75 -5.54 11.62
CA VAL A 59 -3.03 -4.13 11.91
C VAL A 59 -2.25 -3.61 13.12
N TYR A 60 -1.98 -4.48 14.11
CA TYR A 60 -1.18 -4.11 15.28
C TYR A 60 0.33 -4.28 15.05
N VAL A 61 0.76 -5.42 14.47
CA VAL A 61 2.19 -5.76 14.32
C VAL A 61 2.86 -4.88 13.25
N ALA A 62 2.16 -4.55 12.17
CA ALA A 62 2.73 -3.73 11.12
C ALA A 62 3.21 -2.35 11.63
N PRO A 63 2.38 -1.56 12.34
CA PRO A 63 2.85 -0.34 12.96
C PRO A 63 3.94 -0.54 14.01
N ALA A 64 3.87 -1.62 14.79
CA ALA A 64 4.86 -1.91 15.82
C ALA A 64 6.25 -2.21 15.25
N ALA A 65 6.32 -2.71 14.01
CA ALA A 65 7.57 -3.01 13.32
C ALA A 65 8.17 -1.80 12.57
N LEU A 66 7.41 -0.72 12.39
CA LEU A 66 7.88 0.46 11.68
C LEU A 66 8.68 1.40 12.60
N PRO A 67 9.82 1.94 12.14
CA PRO A 67 10.58 2.93 12.90
C PRO A 67 9.74 4.18 13.21
N ALA A 68 9.88 4.69 14.43
CA ALA A 68 9.24 5.95 14.82
C ALA A 68 9.72 7.09 13.90
N GLY A 69 8.77 7.80 13.31
CA GLY A 69 9.07 8.94 12.44
C GLY A 69 9.10 8.65 10.94
N GLN A 70 8.99 7.41 10.49
CA GLN A 70 8.75 7.14 9.06
C GLN A 70 7.38 7.71 8.65
N GLN A 71 7.42 8.66 7.74
CA GLN A 71 6.20 9.12 7.06
C GLN A 71 5.85 8.11 5.96
N PRO A 72 4.62 7.82 5.78
CA PRO A 72 3.36 8.02 6.48
C PRO A 72 2.91 6.76 7.23
N ALA A 73 3.67 6.38 8.24
CA ALA A 73 3.45 5.14 8.99
C ALA A 73 2.03 5.02 9.59
N TRP A 74 1.32 6.14 9.76
CA TRP A 74 0.01 6.19 10.41
C TRP A 74 -1.16 5.58 9.61
N ALA A 75 -0.98 5.22 8.35
CA ALA A 75 -1.93 4.41 7.57
C ALA A 75 -1.24 3.84 6.32
N SER A 76 -0.21 3.07 6.49
CA SER A 76 0.60 2.55 5.38
C SER A 76 -0.17 1.54 4.49
N GLY A 77 -1.15 0.85 5.05
CA GLY A 77 -2.10 -0.02 4.34
C GLY A 77 -1.53 -1.24 3.63
N ARG A 78 -0.23 -1.30 3.41
CA ARG A 78 0.42 -2.38 2.66
C ARG A 78 0.10 -3.78 3.18
N TYR A 79 0.02 -3.90 4.50
CA TYR A 79 -0.15 -5.20 5.15
C TYR A 79 -1.63 -5.61 5.24
N PRO A 80 -2.58 -4.73 5.62
CA PRO A 80 -4.00 -5.09 5.64
C PRO A 80 -4.63 -5.17 4.24
N ASP A 81 -4.02 -4.64 3.18
CA ASP A 81 -4.57 -4.69 1.81
C ASP A 81 -4.86 -6.12 1.34
N ALA A 82 -4.02 -7.09 1.69
CA ALA A 82 -4.28 -8.50 1.39
C ALA A 82 -5.59 -9.01 2.03
N MET A 83 -5.95 -8.47 3.21
CA MET A 83 -7.19 -8.82 3.91
C MET A 83 -8.39 -8.05 3.39
N SER A 84 -8.17 -6.85 2.82
CA SER A 84 -9.23 -6.02 2.22
C SER A 84 -10.00 -6.78 1.15
N VAL A 85 -9.32 -7.54 0.30
CA VAL A 85 -9.95 -8.37 -0.75
C VAL A 85 -10.91 -9.40 -0.14
N THR A 86 -10.49 -10.07 0.93
CA THR A 86 -11.31 -11.08 1.62
C THR A 86 -12.58 -10.43 2.19
N PHE A 87 -12.43 -9.32 2.91
CA PHE A 87 -13.57 -8.61 3.47
C PHE A 87 -14.44 -7.95 2.41
N PHE A 88 -13.86 -7.48 1.32
CA PHE A 88 -14.61 -6.96 0.18
C PHE A 88 -15.55 -8.02 -0.41
N ILE A 89 -15.07 -9.24 -0.64
CA ILE A 89 -15.88 -10.37 -1.12
C ILE A 89 -17.00 -10.68 -0.12
N VAL A 90 -16.68 -10.76 1.19
CA VAL A 90 -17.69 -10.98 2.24
C VAL A 90 -18.71 -9.84 2.26
N GLY A 91 -18.27 -8.59 2.14
CA GLY A 91 -19.13 -7.41 2.06
C GLY A 91 -20.08 -7.45 0.86
N ILE A 92 -19.59 -7.82 -0.31
CA ILE A 92 -20.44 -8.05 -1.50
C ILE A 92 -21.49 -9.14 -1.20
N VAL A 93 -21.09 -10.26 -0.60
CA VAL A 93 -22.04 -11.33 -0.23
C VAL A 93 -23.10 -10.82 0.74
N VAL A 94 -22.72 -9.98 1.71
CA VAL A 94 -23.67 -9.32 2.63
C VAL A 94 -24.61 -8.41 1.88
N LEU A 95 -24.11 -7.53 1.02
CA LEU A 95 -24.91 -6.65 0.18
C LEU A 95 -25.91 -7.43 -0.68
N LEU A 96 -25.51 -8.59 -1.20
CA LEU A 96 -26.35 -9.40 -2.09
C LEU A 96 -27.30 -10.36 -1.36
N ARG A 97 -27.05 -10.75 -0.12
CA ARG A 97 -27.83 -11.79 0.58
C ARG A 97 -28.56 -11.31 1.83
N VAL A 98 -28.00 -10.37 2.58
CA VAL A 98 -28.61 -9.87 3.82
C VAL A 98 -29.74 -8.88 3.51
N ARG A 99 -30.84 -8.94 4.20
CA ARG A 99 -32.08 -8.17 3.90
C ARG A 99 -32.46 -7.24 5.05
N GLY A 100 -33.17 -6.18 4.69
CA GLY A 100 -33.87 -5.29 5.62
C GLY A 100 -32.93 -4.67 6.67
N TRP A 101 -33.38 -4.56 7.88
CA TRP A 101 -32.71 -3.88 9.00
C TRP A 101 -31.33 -4.48 9.36
N ARG A 102 -31.14 -5.77 9.06
CA ARG A 102 -29.81 -6.38 9.28
C ARG A 102 -28.75 -5.78 8.36
N LEU A 103 -29.06 -5.51 7.11
CA LEU A 103 -28.14 -4.85 6.20
C LEU A 103 -27.84 -3.42 6.67
N VAL A 104 -28.86 -2.69 7.08
CA VAL A 104 -28.70 -1.34 7.66
C VAL A 104 -27.81 -1.40 8.92
N GLY A 105 -28.02 -2.38 9.79
CA GLY A 105 -27.19 -2.57 11.00
C GLY A 105 -25.71 -2.84 10.68
N TYR A 106 -25.40 -3.68 9.69
CA TYR A 106 -24.02 -3.90 9.24
C TYR A 106 -23.40 -2.63 8.66
N ALA A 107 -24.17 -1.90 7.85
CA ALA A 107 -23.72 -0.65 7.26
C ALA A 107 -23.46 0.43 8.31
N ALA A 108 -24.39 0.59 9.27
CA ALA A 108 -24.24 1.56 10.36
C ALA A 108 -22.99 1.25 11.20
N ALA A 109 -22.76 -0.03 11.55
CA ALA A 109 -21.56 -0.44 12.28
C ALA A 109 -20.28 -0.18 11.48
N ALA A 110 -20.29 -0.46 10.16
CA ALA A 110 -19.17 -0.17 9.28
C ALA A 110 -18.90 1.34 9.16
N MET A 111 -19.93 2.16 9.04
CA MET A 111 -19.82 3.63 9.03
C MET A 111 -19.28 4.16 10.35
N THR A 112 -19.74 3.63 11.48
CA THR A 112 -19.22 4.00 12.82
C THR A 112 -17.74 3.64 12.95
N LEU A 113 -17.34 2.47 12.47
CA LEU A 113 -15.93 2.05 12.45
C LEU A 113 -15.09 3.00 11.60
N GLY A 114 -15.52 3.28 10.36
CA GLY A 114 -14.81 4.18 9.46
C GLY A 114 -14.70 5.61 9.98
N ALA A 115 -15.80 6.16 10.51
CA ALA A 115 -15.79 7.49 11.12
C ALA A 115 -14.94 7.54 12.41
N GLY A 116 -15.06 6.53 13.27
CA GLY A 116 -14.29 6.44 14.52
C GLY A 116 -12.78 6.35 14.26
N THR A 117 -12.37 5.50 13.32
CA THR A 117 -10.96 5.39 12.93
C THR A 117 -10.46 6.65 12.25
N ALA A 118 -11.28 7.36 11.45
CA ALA A 118 -10.93 8.65 10.87
C ALA A 118 -10.65 9.70 11.96
N VAL A 119 -11.46 9.75 13.01
CA VAL A 119 -11.25 10.67 14.16
C VAL A 119 -9.89 10.38 14.82
N VAL A 120 -9.57 9.10 15.04
CA VAL A 120 -8.27 8.70 15.59
C VAL A 120 -7.12 9.17 14.70
N VAL A 121 -7.25 8.93 13.37
CA VAL A 121 -6.23 9.35 12.40
C VAL A 121 -6.06 10.87 12.38
N VAL A 122 -7.15 11.63 12.33
CA VAL A 122 -7.09 13.10 12.31
C VAL A 122 -6.44 13.63 13.58
N HIS A 123 -6.76 13.06 14.74
CA HIS A 123 -6.18 13.44 16.01
C HIS A 123 -4.68 13.15 16.06
N TYR A 124 -4.27 11.95 15.68
CA TYR A 124 -2.87 11.52 15.70
C TYR A 124 -2.02 12.20 14.61
N ALA A 125 -2.53 12.24 13.39
CA ALA A 125 -1.80 12.80 12.26
C ALA A 125 -1.68 14.34 12.35
N GLY A 126 -2.64 15.02 12.97
CA GLY A 126 -2.66 16.48 13.05
C GLY A 126 -2.54 17.11 11.66
N ALA A 127 -1.56 18.01 11.47
CA ALA A 127 -1.31 18.65 10.18
C ALA A 127 -0.93 17.66 9.06
N ARG A 128 -0.42 16.49 9.41
CA ARG A 128 -0.05 15.43 8.45
C ARG A 128 -1.26 14.68 7.86
N GLN A 129 -2.48 14.94 8.30
CA GLN A 129 -3.70 14.42 7.69
C GLN A 129 -3.88 14.87 6.24
N TYR A 130 -3.16 15.92 5.85
CA TYR A 130 -3.11 16.42 4.49
C TYR A 130 -1.72 16.12 3.92
N VAL A 131 -1.66 15.18 2.97
CA VAL A 131 -0.41 14.73 2.38
C VAL A 131 -0.42 14.99 0.88
N SER A 132 0.64 15.61 0.39
CA SER A 132 0.85 15.86 -1.04
C SER A 132 2.15 15.22 -1.54
N GLY A 133 2.25 15.04 -2.85
CA GLY A 133 3.44 14.52 -3.49
C GLY A 133 3.66 13.03 -3.21
N PHE A 134 4.88 12.67 -2.80
CA PHE A 134 5.29 11.28 -2.62
C PHE A 134 4.47 10.49 -1.58
N GLY A 135 3.90 11.18 -0.59
CA GLY A 135 2.98 10.57 0.34
C GLY A 135 1.76 9.93 -0.33
N ALA A 136 1.33 10.46 -1.47
CA ALA A 136 0.23 9.90 -2.26
C ALA A 136 0.51 8.49 -2.78
N PHE A 137 1.76 8.09 -2.97
CA PHE A 137 2.12 6.72 -3.36
C PHE A 137 1.69 5.66 -2.35
N ASN A 138 1.79 5.98 -1.07
CA ASN A 138 1.35 5.09 0.02
C ASN A 138 -0.16 5.15 0.28
N TRP A 139 -0.88 6.08 -0.39
CA TRP A 139 -2.29 6.36 -0.20
C TRP A 139 -3.06 6.25 -1.52
N ALA A 140 -2.60 5.41 -2.44
CA ALA A 140 -3.14 5.34 -3.76
C ALA A 140 -4.67 5.17 -3.75
N ASP A 141 -5.18 4.24 -2.96
CA ASP A 141 -6.61 3.95 -2.94
C ASP A 141 -7.45 5.06 -2.31
N PRO A 142 -7.15 5.54 -1.07
CA PRO A 142 -7.86 6.68 -0.51
C PRO A 142 -7.66 7.98 -1.29
N ALA A 143 -6.54 8.15 -1.99
CA ALA A 143 -6.31 9.33 -2.82
C ALA A 143 -7.30 9.42 -4.00
N VAL A 144 -7.83 8.31 -4.48
CA VAL A 144 -8.90 8.29 -5.49
C VAL A 144 -10.21 8.90 -4.97
N LEU A 145 -10.40 8.93 -3.65
CA LEU A 145 -11.56 9.51 -2.99
C LEU A 145 -11.45 11.01 -2.76
N THR A 146 -10.29 11.63 -3.04
CA THR A 146 -10.05 13.05 -2.84
C THR A 146 -9.87 13.79 -4.15
N GLN A 147 -10.07 15.11 -4.15
CA GLN A 147 -9.77 15.92 -5.32
C GLN A 147 -8.25 16.01 -5.53
N GLY A 148 -7.81 15.72 -6.74
CA GLY A 148 -6.44 16.03 -7.17
C GLY A 148 -5.40 14.95 -6.94
N TRP A 149 -5.71 13.71 -7.00
CA TRP A 149 -4.85 12.50 -7.20
C TRP A 149 -3.45 12.46 -6.50
N ASN A 150 -2.86 13.61 -6.21
CA ASN A 150 -1.57 13.78 -5.52
C ASN A 150 -1.73 14.31 -4.10
N TYR A 151 -2.96 14.33 -3.59
CA TYR A 151 -3.29 14.93 -2.32
C TYR A 151 -4.27 14.05 -1.57
N LEU A 152 -3.91 13.63 -0.38
CA LEU A 152 -4.81 12.92 0.52
C LEU A 152 -5.36 13.87 1.56
N SER A 153 -6.68 13.94 1.65
CA SER A 153 -7.40 14.54 2.76
C SER A 153 -8.17 13.47 3.49
N VAL A 154 -7.78 13.16 4.73
CA VAL A 154 -8.45 12.13 5.53
C VAL A 154 -9.93 12.44 5.75
N PRO A 155 -10.33 13.68 6.12
CA PRO A 155 -11.74 14.01 6.25
C PRO A 155 -12.52 13.84 4.94
N GLU A 156 -11.98 14.34 3.81
CA GLU A 156 -12.64 14.26 2.50
C GLU A 156 -12.78 12.80 2.06
N ALA A 157 -11.71 12.00 2.09
CA ALA A 157 -11.74 10.60 1.75
C ALA A 157 -12.76 9.84 2.61
N THR A 158 -12.85 10.17 3.90
CA THR A 158 -13.82 9.54 4.81
C THR A 158 -15.24 9.88 4.41
N VAL A 159 -15.57 11.15 4.18
CA VAL A 159 -16.92 11.56 3.79
C VAL A 159 -17.32 10.91 2.47
N VAL A 160 -16.44 10.92 1.47
CA VAL A 160 -16.72 10.31 0.17
C VAL A 160 -16.86 8.79 0.29
N GLY A 161 -15.93 8.11 0.97
CA GLY A 161 -15.99 6.64 1.15
C GLY A 161 -17.25 6.17 1.89
N LEU A 162 -17.64 6.86 2.97
CA LEU A 162 -18.85 6.55 3.72
C LEU A 162 -20.12 6.89 2.92
N SER A 163 -20.10 7.94 2.12
CA SER A 163 -21.22 8.28 1.22
C SER A 163 -21.40 7.21 0.14
N LEU A 164 -20.31 6.68 -0.41
CA LEU A 164 -20.34 5.57 -1.36
C LEU A 164 -20.86 4.29 -0.70
N LEU A 165 -20.47 4.00 0.54
CA LEU A 165 -21.05 2.89 1.28
C LEU A 165 -22.56 3.05 1.45
N ALA A 166 -23.02 4.23 1.87
CA ALA A 166 -24.45 4.53 1.97
C ALA A 166 -25.16 4.32 0.62
N PHE A 167 -24.59 4.83 -0.45
CA PHE A 167 -25.11 4.63 -1.82
C PHE A 167 -25.25 3.15 -2.17
N TRP A 168 -24.25 2.31 -1.93
CA TRP A 168 -24.30 0.87 -2.22
C TRP A 168 -25.38 0.15 -1.42
N VAL A 169 -25.54 0.51 -0.16
CA VAL A 169 -26.60 -0.06 0.70
C VAL A 169 -27.99 0.36 0.21
N LEU A 170 -28.18 1.65 -0.09
CA LEU A 170 -29.44 2.17 -0.62
C LEU A 170 -29.76 1.55 -1.98
N ALA A 171 -28.77 1.44 -2.87
CA ALA A 171 -28.93 0.78 -4.17
C ALA A 171 -29.34 -0.70 -4.01
N ALA A 172 -28.72 -1.43 -3.07
CA ALA A 172 -29.09 -2.81 -2.77
C ALA A 172 -30.50 -2.93 -2.22
N LEU A 173 -30.93 -2.02 -1.36
CA LEU A 173 -32.30 -2.00 -0.80
C LEU A 173 -33.32 -1.62 -1.88
N ALA A 174 -33.05 -0.58 -2.65
CA ALA A 174 -33.92 -0.12 -3.73
C ALA A 174 -34.09 -1.19 -4.81
N LEU A 175 -32.99 -1.82 -5.24
CA LEU A 175 -33.05 -2.88 -6.24
C LEU A 175 -33.89 -4.07 -5.75
N ARG A 176 -33.79 -4.42 -4.47
CA ARG A 176 -34.62 -5.47 -3.88
C ARG A 176 -36.10 -5.10 -3.81
N TRP A 177 -36.37 -3.86 -3.45
CA TRP A 177 -37.75 -3.37 -3.39
C TRP A 177 -38.38 -3.38 -4.78
N LEU A 178 -37.68 -2.90 -5.81
CA LEU A 178 -38.14 -2.86 -7.19
C LEU A 178 -38.26 -4.25 -7.83
N SER A 179 -37.31 -5.16 -7.54
CA SER A 179 -37.25 -6.46 -8.20
C SER A 179 -38.06 -7.54 -7.48
N GLY A 180 -38.42 -7.35 -6.24
CA GLY A 180 -39.18 -8.32 -5.43
C GLY A 180 -38.55 -9.75 -5.50
N PRO A 181 -39.36 -10.77 -5.85
CA PRO A 181 -38.86 -12.15 -5.96
C PRO A 181 -37.76 -12.34 -7.04
N SER A 182 -37.73 -11.45 -8.04
CA SER A 182 -36.76 -11.52 -9.16
C SER A 182 -35.39 -10.97 -8.80
N PHE A 183 -35.17 -10.48 -7.59
CA PHE A 183 -33.88 -9.93 -7.15
C PHE A 183 -32.68 -10.85 -7.46
N ALA A 184 -32.88 -12.18 -7.41
CA ALA A 184 -31.83 -13.13 -7.73
C ALA A 184 -31.26 -12.94 -9.16
N ARG A 185 -32.10 -12.51 -10.11
CA ARG A 185 -31.70 -12.24 -11.50
C ARG A 185 -30.98 -10.88 -11.64
N TRP A 186 -31.33 -9.92 -10.78
CA TRP A 186 -30.81 -8.55 -10.85
C TRP A 186 -29.54 -8.32 -10.00
N ARG A 187 -29.05 -9.35 -9.29
CA ARG A 187 -27.83 -9.21 -8.47
C ARG A 187 -26.62 -8.71 -9.28
N ALA A 188 -26.51 -9.12 -10.54
CA ALA A 188 -25.47 -8.67 -11.44
C ALA A 188 -25.51 -7.15 -11.68
N ALA A 189 -26.68 -6.53 -11.61
CA ALA A 189 -26.82 -5.09 -11.76
C ALA A 189 -26.10 -4.27 -10.66
N LEU A 190 -25.85 -4.85 -9.48
CA LEU A 190 -25.01 -4.24 -8.46
C LEU A 190 -23.53 -4.52 -8.67
N LEU A 191 -23.18 -5.69 -9.20
CA LEU A 191 -21.78 -6.06 -9.41
C LEU A 191 -21.11 -5.27 -10.53
N VAL A 192 -21.88 -4.97 -11.60
CA VAL A 192 -21.35 -4.21 -12.74
C VAL A 192 -20.83 -2.82 -12.34
N PRO A 193 -21.60 -1.96 -11.65
CA PRO A 193 -21.10 -0.65 -11.26
C PRO A 193 -20.00 -0.73 -10.19
N ILE A 194 -20.01 -1.72 -9.29
CA ILE A 194 -18.91 -1.95 -8.34
C ILE A 194 -17.62 -2.30 -9.11
N ALA A 195 -17.70 -3.21 -10.08
CA ALA A 195 -16.55 -3.57 -10.93
C ALA A 195 -16.07 -2.38 -11.77
N ALA A 196 -16.99 -1.60 -12.34
CA ALA A 196 -16.67 -0.39 -13.09
C ALA A 196 -15.96 0.66 -12.22
N MET A 197 -16.39 0.86 -10.97
CA MET A 197 -15.72 1.76 -10.04
C MET A 197 -14.30 1.29 -9.68
N ASN A 198 -14.12 -0.02 -9.46
CA ASN A 198 -12.78 -0.56 -9.19
C ASN A 198 -11.88 -0.42 -10.44
N LEU A 199 -12.41 -0.67 -11.63
CA LEU A 199 -11.68 -0.45 -12.87
C LEU A 199 -11.33 1.03 -13.07
N PHE A 200 -12.27 1.93 -12.78
CA PHE A 200 -12.04 3.38 -12.83
C PHE A 200 -10.92 3.77 -11.86
N ALA A 201 -10.96 3.32 -10.59
CA ALA A 201 -9.92 3.57 -9.62
C ALA A 201 -8.56 3.06 -10.11
N LEU A 202 -8.51 1.82 -10.62
CA LEU A 202 -7.28 1.24 -11.17
C LEU A 202 -6.71 2.09 -12.34
N VAL A 203 -7.57 2.54 -13.26
CA VAL A 203 -7.17 3.41 -14.38
C VAL A 203 -6.64 4.73 -13.85
N GLN A 204 -7.32 5.36 -12.89
CA GLN A 204 -6.90 6.63 -12.31
C GLN A 204 -5.57 6.48 -11.57
N MET A 205 -5.41 5.45 -10.73
CA MET A 205 -4.14 5.17 -10.06
C MET A 205 -3.00 4.94 -11.05
N THR A 206 -3.25 4.18 -12.12
CA THR A 206 -2.25 3.92 -13.14
C THR A 206 -1.88 5.19 -13.93
N THR A 207 -2.87 6.01 -14.29
CA THR A 207 -2.63 7.18 -15.14
C THR A 207 -2.09 8.39 -14.39
N HIS A 208 -2.58 8.64 -13.18
CA HIS A 208 -2.24 9.86 -12.44
C HIS A 208 -1.16 9.64 -11.38
N ILE A 209 -1.09 8.46 -10.77
CA ILE A 209 -0.13 8.17 -9.72
C ILE A 209 1.10 7.44 -10.30
N SER A 210 0.91 6.26 -10.90
CA SER A 210 2.03 5.46 -11.40
C SER A 210 2.74 6.11 -12.58
N ARG A 211 2.02 6.69 -13.54
CA ARG A 211 2.65 7.32 -14.71
C ARG A 211 3.40 8.60 -14.39
N ALA A 212 2.99 9.36 -13.39
CA ALA A 212 3.70 10.57 -12.99
C ALA A 212 5.10 10.26 -12.44
N SER A 213 5.27 9.12 -11.77
CA SER A 213 6.56 8.67 -11.21
C SER A 213 7.36 7.77 -12.17
N THR A 214 6.71 7.10 -13.12
CA THR A 214 7.29 6.07 -13.97
C THR A 214 8.49 6.51 -14.82
N PRO A 215 8.52 7.71 -15.48
CA PRO A 215 9.67 8.07 -16.32
C PRO A 215 10.96 8.19 -15.53
N ALA A 216 10.92 8.86 -14.37
CA ALA A 216 12.09 9.00 -13.51
C ALA A 216 12.51 7.66 -12.88
N GLN A 217 11.54 6.86 -12.42
CA GLN A 217 11.80 5.52 -11.88
C GLN A 217 12.36 4.57 -12.93
N ARG A 218 11.81 4.58 -14.17
CA ARG A 218 12.38 3.79 -15.26
C ARG A 218 13.80 4.20 -15.63
N ALA A 219 14.06 5.50 -15.69
CA ALA A 219 15.41 5.98 -15.92
C ALA A 219 16.38 5.52 -14.83
N ASN A 220 15.91 5.47 -13.58
CA ASN A 220 16.67 4.97 -12.44
C ASN A 220 16.98 3.46 -12.56
N SER A 221 15.95 2.64 -12.83
CA SER A 221 16.11 1.19 -12.95
C SER A 221 16.89 0.78 -14.20
N LEU A 222 16.67 1.45 -15.33
CA LEU A 222 17.37 1.17 -16.58
C LEU A 222 18.86 1.47 -16.50
N ALA A 223 19.29 2.34 -15.60
CA ALA A 223 20.71 2.63 -15.42
C ALA A 223 21.50 1.38 -15.00
N LEU A 224 20.98 0.56 -14.08
CA LEU A 224 21.59 -0.72 -13.70
C LEU A 224 21.73 -1.67 -14.89
N VAL A 225 20.67 -1.84 -15.67
CA VAL A 225 20.66 -2.82 -16.77
C VAL A 225 21.46 -2.33 -17.97
N THR A 226 21.30 -1.06 -18.37
CA THR A 226 21.88 -0.54 -19.61
C THR A 226 23.25 0.05 -19.42
N ALA A 227 23.44 0.93 -18.44
CA ALA A 227 24.72 1.61 -18.22
C ALA A 227 25.73 0.72 -17.48
N ALA A 228 25.31 0.04 -16.42
CA ALA A 228 26.17 -0.93 -15.73
C ALA A 228 26.35 -2.24 -16.50
N GLY A 229 25.48 -2.51 -17.49
CA GLY A 229 25.53 -3.74 -18.28
C GLY A 229 25.27 -5.00 -17.46
N LEU A 230 24.35 -4.91 -16.49
CA LEU A 230 24.02 -5.99 -15.58
C LEU A 230 23.46 -7.21 -16.33
N ARG A 231 23.91 -8.41 -15.94
CA ARG A 231 23.55 -9.68 -16.56
C ARG A 231 22.98 -10.65 -15.52
N PRO A 232 22.22 -11.67 -15.94
CA PRO A 232 21.85 -12.75 -15.04
C PRO A 232 23.08 -13.40 -14.38
N GLY A 233 23.06 -13.51 -13.05
CA GLY A 233 24.19 -13.99 -12.26
C GLY A 233 25.11 -12.90 -11.69
N ASP A 234 24.99 -11.65 -12.16
CA ASP A 234 25.66 -10.53 -11.51
C ASP A 234 25.06 -10.29 -10.11
N ARG A 235 25.90 -9.74 -9.22
CA ARG A 235 25.49 -9.35 -7.86
C ARG A 235 25.66 -7.85 -7.70
N VAL A 236 24.65 -7.20 -7.15
CA VAL A 236 24.66 -5.78 -6.87
C VAL A 236 24.73 -5.56 -5.35
N ALA A 237 25.62 -4.68 -4.93
CA ALA A 237 25.64 -4.22 -3.55
C ALA A 237 25.26 -2.74 -3.46
N VAL A 238 24.38 -2.39 -2.54
CA VAL A 238 23.90 -1.03 -2.30
C VAL A 238 24.45 -0.54 -0.96
N ASP A 239 25.00 0.67 -0.96
CA ASP A 239 25.49 1.28 0.25
C ASP A 239 24.35 1.58 1.23
N GLU A 240 24.58 1.32 2.52
CA GLU A 240 23.61 1.55 3.59
C GLU A 240 23.17 3.02 3.68
N GLY A 241 23.99 3.96 3.23
CA GLY A 241 23.62 5.36 3.13
C GLY A 241 22.49 5.64 2.14
N LEU A 242 22.25 4.75 1.15
CA LEU A 242 21.11 4.80 0.25
C LEU A 242 19.89 4.10 0.80
N TRP A 243 20.00 3.35 1.89
CA TRP A 243 18.88 2.66 2.52
C TRP A 243 17.77 3.63 2.94
N ALA A 244 18.14 4.81 3.44
CA ALA A 244 17.20 5.84 3.82
C ALA A 244 16.44 6.41 2.62
N ASP A 245 17.01 6.36 1.42
CA ASP A 245 16.39 6.76 0.17
C ASP A 245 15.84 5.52 -0.59
N TRP A 246 14.91 4.84 0.04
CA TRP A 246 14.23 3.67 -0.52
C TRP A 246 13.58 3.93 -1.90
N ALA A 247 13.31 5.20 -2.24
CA ALA A 247 12.81 5.58 -3.55
C ALA A 247 13.82 5.34 -4.68
N SER A 248 15.12 5.26 -4.35
CA SER A 248 16.14 4.98 -5.34
C SER A 248 16.30 3.49 -5.62
N TRP A 249 16.43 2.64 -4.61
CA TRP A 249 16.79 1.23 -4.80
C TRP A 249 15.61 0.26 -4.89
N ILE A 250 14.44 0.55 -4.26
CA ILE A 250 13.28 -0.36 -4.35
C ILE A 250 12.81 -0.55 -5.80
N PRO A 251 12.60 0.49 -6.63
CA PRO A 251 12.24 0.28 -8.03
C PRO A 251 13.26 -0.56 -8.79
N GLN A 252 14.55 -0.36 -8.52
CA GLN A 252 15.62 -1.14 -9.13
C GLN A 252 15.54 -2.62 -8.74
N SER A 253 15.25 -2.94 -7.48
CA SER A 253 15.11 -4.32 -7.02
C SER A 253 13.98 -5.08 -7.72
N PHE A 254 12.90 -4.40 -8.12
CA PHE A 254 11.83 -5.00 -8.90
C PHE A 254 12.20 -5.22 -10.37
N GLU A 255 12.94 -4.29 -10.96
CA GLU A 255 13.36 -4.40 -12.38
C GLU A 255 14.45 -5.46 -12.57
N VAL A 256 15.31 -5.64 -11.56
CA VAL A 256 16.40 -6.62 -11.58
C VAL A 256 16.18 -7.77 -10.58
N TRP A 257 14.94 -8.22 -10.43
CA TRP A 257 14.52 -9.30 -9.52
C TRP A 257 15.31 -10.61 -9.70
N TRP A 258 15.95 -10.81 -10.83
CA TRP A 258 16.77 -11.95 -11.18
C TRP A 258 18.22 -11.84 -10.69
N THR A 259 18.61 -10.74 -10.05
CA THR A 259 19.92 -10.55 -9.44
C THR A 259 19.86 -10.59 -7.91
N GLN A 260 20.98 -10.86 -7.28
CA GLN A 260 21.10 -10.77 -5.83
C GLN A 260 21.46 -9.33 -5.45
N LEU A 261 20.68 -8.74 -4.56
CA LEU A 261 20.92 -7.43 -3.98
C LEU A 261 21.44 -7.60 -2.56
N ASP A 262 22.65 -7.13 -2.29
CA ASP A 262 23.28 -7.14 -0.98
C ASP A 262 23.42 -5.69 -0.47
N PHE A 263 23.50 -5.50 0.84
CA PHE A 263 23.78 -4.20 1.46
C PHE A 263 25.16 -4.21 2.08
N PHE A 264 25.85 -3.07 2.04
CA PHE A 264 27.18 -2.92 2.63
C PHE A 264 27.44 -1.46 3.01
N SER A 265 28.48 -1.20 3.79
CA SER A 265 28.93 0.17 4.11
C SER A 265 30.16 0.52 3.28
N ALA A 266 30.02 1.44 2.33
CA ALA A 266 31.13 1.89 1.47
C ALA A 266 32.30 2.51 2.25
N ASP A 267 32.05 3.04 3.46
CA ASP A 267 33.06 3.65 4.31
C ASP A 267 33.81 2.66 5.24
N GLY A 268 33.24 1.49 5.51
CA GLY A 268 33.73 0.60 6.57
C GLY A 268 33.88 -0.86 6.24
N ALA A 269 33.02 -1.44 5.44
CA ALA A 269 33.01 -2.86 5.16
C ALA A 269 33.63 -3.21 3.80
N PRO A 270 34.25 -4.40 3.66
CA PRO A 270 34.64 -4.89 2.34
C PRO A 270 33.38 -5.16 1.50
N VAL A 271 33.51 -5.00 0.20
CA VAL A 271 32.46 -5.36 -0.75
C VAL A 271 32.11 -6.83 -0.62
N PRO A 272 30.82 -7.21 -0.56
CA PRO A 272 30.41 -8.60 -0.51
C PRO A 272 31.05 -9.42 -1.65
N ALA A 273 31.46 -10.64 -1.35
CA ALA A 273 32.13 -11.48 -2.32
C ALA A 273 31.26 -11.76 -3.55
N GLY A 274 31.83 -11.65 -4.74
CA GLY A 274 31.14 -11.85 -6.01
C GLY A 274 30.32 -10.66 -6.49
N THR A 275 30.34 -9.52 -5.80
CA THR A 275 29.67 -8.29 -6.27
C THR A 275 30.36 -7.78 -7.54
N THR A 276 29.55 -7.50 -8.56
CA THR A 276 30.00 -6.97 -9.85
C THR A 276 29.65 -5.49 -10.03
N VAL A 277 28.59 -5.03 -9.36
CA VAL A 277 28.13 -3.64 -9.38
C VAL A 277 27.88 -3.15 -7.96
N VAL A 278 28.28 -1.92 -7.68
CA VAL A 278 28.06 -1.24 -6.40
C VAL A 278 27.37 0.09 -6.65
N GLU A 279 26.35 0.38 -5.88
CA GLU A 279 25.65 1.66 -5.87
C GLU A 279 25.95 2.40 -4.56
N VAL A 280 26.46 3.65 -4.69
CA VAL A 280 26.84 4.49 -3.54
C VAL A 280 26.17 5.86 -3.59
N PRO A 281 25.95 6.52 -2.44
CA PRO A 281 25.39 7.87 -2.40
C PRO A 281 26.26 8.87 -3.17
N TRP A 282 25.59 9.86 -3.79
CA TRP A 282 26.25 10.97 -4.45
C TRP A 282 26.09 12.28 -3.68
N PRO A 283 26.94 12.60 -2.74
CA PRO A 283 26.88 13.86 -1.99
C PRO A 283 27.00 15.07 -2.91
N ALA A 284 26.27 16.14 -2.57
CA ALA A 284 26.35 17.40 -3.30
C ALA A 284 27.79 17.93 -3.35
N GLY A 285 28.20 18.44 -4.52
CA GLY A 285 29.52 19.03 -4.72
C GLY A 285 30.68 18.05 -4.94
N LYS A 286 30.48 16.73 -4.80
CA LYS A 286 31.51 15.75 -5.12
C LYS A 286 31.43 15.30 -6.59
N PRO A 287 32.57 15.08 -7.27
CA PRO A 287 32.57 14.36 -8.55
C PRO A 287 32.18 12.90 -8.33
N ALA A 288 31.55 12.27 -9.34
CA ALA A 288 31.12 10.87 -9.25
C ALA A 288 32.29 9.91 -8.92
N SER A 289 33.47 10.15 -9.47
CA SER A 289 34.66 9.37 -9.20
C SER A 289 35.23 9.48 -7.78
N ALA A 290 34.75 10.40 -6.98
CA ALA A 290 35.15 10.59 -5.58
C ALA A 290 34.08 10.18 -4.57
N THR A 291 32.99 9.53 -5.03
CA THR A 291 31.89 9.12 -4.16
C THR A 291 32.25 7.91 -3.30
N TRP A 292 33.16 7.06 -3.77
CA TRP A 292 33.61 5.87 -3.05
C TRP A 292 35.13 5.88 -2.88
N ALA A 293 35.57 6.52 -1.78
CA ALA A 293 37.01 6.71 -1.53
C ALA A 293 37.80 5.40 -1.33
N LYS A 294 37.11 4.35 -0.89
CA LYS A 294 37.68 3.01 -0.66
C LYS A 294 37.41 2.03 -1.78
N ALA A 295 37.04 2.50 -2.98
CA ALA A 295 36.83 1.62 -4.11
C ALA A 295 38.04 0.74 -4.35
N PRO A 296 37.87 -0.59 -4.51
CA PRO A 296 38.98 -1.47 -4.85
C PRO A 296 39.60 -1.10 -6.20
N ALA A 297 40.89 -1.48 -6.39
CA ALA A 297 41.58 -1.17 -7.62
C ALA A 297 40.84 -1.75 -8.85
N GLY A 298 40.74 -0.94 -9.89
CA GLY A 298 40.09 -1.31 -11.15
C GLY A 298 38.60 -1.05 -11.21
N TRP A 299 37.95 -0.73 -10.08
CA TRP A 299 36.55 -0.31 -10.12
C TRP A 299 36.41 1.07 -10.77
N HIS A 300 35.38 1.26 -11.57
CA HIS A 300 35.16 2.51 -12.28
C HIS A 300 33.65 2.86 -12.33
N VAL A 301 33.37 4.14 -12.42
CA VAL A 301 31.99 4.65 -12.52
C VAL A 301 31.41 4.31 -13.89
N VAL A 302 30.23 3.70 -13.91
CA VAL A 302 29.51 3.33 -15.14
C VAL A 302 28.19 4.07 -15.30
N ALA A 303 27.55 4.49 -14.21
CA ALA A 303 26.32 5.26 -14.26
C ALA A 303 26.22 6.25 -13.09
N GLN A 304 25.41 7.26 -13.26
CA GLN A 304 25.16 8.28 -12.24
C GLN A 304 23.77 8.89 -12.39
N ASN A 305 23.13 9.18 -11.27
CA ASN A 305 21.82 9.80 -11.25
C ASN A 305 21.75 10.91 -10.20
N ARG A 306 21.59 12.15 -10.65
CA ARG A 306 21.46 13.33 -9.76
C ARG A 306 20.06 13.47 -9.15
N VAL A 307 19.05 12.92 -9.76
CA VAL A 307 17.67 12.97 -9.23
C VAL A 307 17.56 12.12 -7.98
N TYR A 308 18.19 10.97 -7.98
CA TYR A 308 18.20 10.02 -6.88
C TYR A 308 19.51 9.99 -6.09
N ASN A 309 20.47 10.88 -6.40
CA ASN A 309 21.73 11.08 -5.69
C ASN A 309 22.56 9.79 -5.50
N TRP A 310 22.72 8.99 -6.56
CA TRP A 310 23.57 7.79 -6.54
C TRP A 310 24.56 7.73 -7.71
N VAL A 311 25.61 6.95 -7.51
CA VAL A 311 26.63 6.60 -8.52
C VAL A 311 26.81 5.09 -8.52
N GLU A 312 26.81 4.48 -9.69
CA GLU A 312 27.11 3.08 -9.90
C GLU A 312 28.57 2.86 -10.29
N TRP A 313 29.21 1.92 -9.61
CA TRP A 313 30.55 1.47 -9.86
C TRP A 313 30.54 0.02 -10.32
N ARG A 314 31.38 -0.32 -11.29
CA ARG A 314 31.53 -1.68 -11.79
C ARG A 314 32.90 -2.22 -11.51
N ALA A 315 32.96 -3.51 -11.14
CA ALA A 315 34.18 -4.26 -11.01
C ALA A 315 34.92 -4.40 -12.37
N PRO A 316 36.24 -4.50 -12.39
CA PRO A 316 36.96 -4.84 -13.60
C PRO A 316 36.49 -6.19 -14.12
N ALA A 317 36.47 -6.36 -15.46
CA ALA A 317 36.14 -7.64 -16.06
C ALA A 317 37.13 -8.70 -15.53
N SER A 318 36.62 -9.77 -14.94
CA SER A 318 37.44 -10.93 -14.59
C SER A 318 37.93 -11.57 -15.91
N HIS A 319 39.21 -11.48 -16.15
CA HIS A 319 39.88 -12.16 -17.27
C HIS A 319 39.95 -13.66 -17.00
#